data_ff092ef4b920b4cd377b5d0b6dbb3d0f
#
_entry.id   ff092ef4b920b4cd377b5d0b6dbb3d0f
#
_cell.length_a   1.000
_cell.length_b   1.000
_cell.length_c   1.000
_cell.angle_alpha   90.00
_cell.angle_beta   90.00
_cell.angle_gamma   90.00
#
_symmetry.space_group_name_H-M   'P 1'
#
loop_
_entity.id
_entity.type
_entity.pdbx_description
1 polymer ?
#
loop_
_entity_poly.entity_id
_entity_poly.type
_entity_poly.pdbx_seq_one_letter_code
_entity_poly.pdbx_strand_id
1 'polypeptide(L)'
;MDLKELASKAINDELDLKFEYHPVHAFIDGSTEINENLLAFKGIAGFYVLDTGNGLVLLDTGSILDVDRAFEDIRNWRPDAPLKAAIYTHHHVDHVFAVEKFDHEADSLNRDRPIVYAHKLLPDHFDRYKKTLGWNTAINRRQFAINVPQFSWPDSYRYPDILVDEKMSFKVGETEFFLNPARGETDDHLWAYIPQEKILLPGDLFIWAVPNGGNPQKVQRYISDWATALREMANLDVEIMLPGHGYPMF
;
A
#
# COMPACT_ATOMS: atom_id res chain seq x y z
N MET A 1 17.91 5.14 12.39
CA MET A 1 18.27 4.07 11.42
C MET A 1 17.24 4.18 10.30
N ASP A 2 17.69 4.36 9.08
CA ASP A 2 16.75 4.49 7.96
C ASP A 2 16.19 3.12 7.54
N LEU A 3 15.13 3.14 6.73
CA LEU A 3 14.41 1.93 6.34
C LEU A 3 15.27 0.99 5.49
N LYS A 4 16.20 1.53 4.72
CA LYS A 4 17.12 0.77 3.86
C LYS A 4 18.18 0.01 4.68
N GLU A 5 18.72 0.68 5.70
CA GLU A 5 19.65 0.06 6.65
C GLU A 5 18.94 -1.03 7.46
N LEU A 6 17.69 -0.77 7.92
CA LEU A 6 16.87 -1.76 8.63
C LEU A 6 16.58 -2.98 7.76
N ALA A 7 16.19 -2.77 6.50
CA ALA A 7 15.94 -3.86 5.55
C ALA A 7 17.18 -4.75 5.36
N SER A 8 18.34 -4.14 5.14
CA SER A 8 19.61 -4.87 4.99
C SER A 8 19.96 -5.69 6.23
N LYS A 9 19.88 -5.09 7.41
CA LYS A 9 20.17 -5.78 8.68
C LYS A 9 19.16 -6.90 8.97
N ALA A 10 17.89 -6.70 8.64
CA ALA A 10 16.86 -7.71 8.83
C ALA A 10 17.08 -8.94 7.94
N ILE A 11 17.46 -8.74 6.67
CA ILE A 11 17.78 -9.83 5.72
C ILE A 11 19.01 -10.62 6.19
N ASN A 12 20.00 -9.93 6.77
CA ASN A 12 21.25 -10.54 7.23
C ASN A 12 21.17 -11.14 8.64
N ASP A 13 19.98 -11.20 9.26
CA ASP A 13 19.77 -11.70 10.63
C ASP A 13 20.59 -10.93 11.71
N GLU A 14 20.77 -9.63 11.48
CA GLU A 14 21.53 -8.75 12.38
C GLU A 14 20.63 -7.99 13.38
N LEU A 15 19.29 -8.17 13.30
CA LEU A 15 18.32 -7.51 14.16
C LEU A 15 17.47 -8.52 14.94
N ASP A 16 17.08 -8.16 16.15
CA ASP A 16 16.01 -8.89 16.86
C ASP A 16 14.64 -8.53 16.28
N LEU A 17 14.17 -9.37 15.34
CA LEU A 17 12.90 -9.18 14.66
C LEU A 17 11.67 -9.58 15.49
N LYS A 18 11.84 -9.95 16.78
CA LYS A 18 10.73 -10.44 17.61
C LYS A 18 9.87 -9.32 18.20
N PHE A 19 10.48 -8.17 18.48
CA PHE A 19 9.82 -7.06 19.19
C PHE A 19 10.04 -5.71 18.49
N GLU A 20 11.13 -5.03 18.80
CA GLU A 20 11.38 -3.65 18.36
C GLU A 20 11.45 -3.50 16.86
N TYR A 21 12.06 -4.46 16.16
CA TYR A 21 12.27 -4.43 14.72
C TYR A 21 11.38 -5.44 13.98
N HIS A 22 10.25 -5.84 14.58
CA HIS A 22 9.36 -6.80 13.93
C HIS A 22 8.83 -6.23 12.60
N PRO A 23 9.14 -6.87 11.45
CA PRO A 23 8.91 -6.23 10.14
C PRO A 23 7.45 -5.88 9.87
N VAL A 24 6.50 -6.63 10.45
CA VAL A 24 5.07 -6.38 10.27
C VAL A 24 4.53 -5.34 11.25
N HIS A 25 5.02 -5.31 12.50
CA HIS A 25 4.43 -4.49 13.57
C HIS A 25 5.23 -3.25 13.93
N ALA A 26 6.52 -3.18 13.58
CA ALA A 26 7.32 -2.00 13.89
C ALA A 26 6.87 -0.80 13.07
N PHE A 27 6.66 0.32 13.74
CA PHE A 27 6.47 1.62 13.11
C PHE A 27 7.82 2.29 12.99
N ILE A 28 8.14 2.78 11.79
CA ILE A 28 9.31 3.61 11.58
C ILE A 28 8.83 5.05 11.43
N ASP A 29 9.35 5.92 12.29
CA ASP A 29 8.97 7.32 12.27
C ASP A 29 9.60 8.04 11.06
N GLY A 30 8.78 8.82 10.33
CA GLY A 30 9.21 9.53 9.12
C GLY A 30 9.26 8.67 7.86
N SER A 31 9.66 9.31 6.79
CA SER A 31 9.90 8.71 5.48
C SER A 31 11.39 8.44 5.25
N THR A 32 11.68 7.53 4.32
CA THR A 32 13.04 7.21 3.87
C THR A 32 13.13 7.30 2.36
N GLU A 33 14.08 8.06 1.84
CA GLU A 33 14.41 8.04 0.41
C GLU A 33 15.15 6.74 0.07
N ILE A 34 14.50 5.87 -0.69
CA ILE A 34 15.12 4.63 -1.21
C ILE A 34 16.15 4.98 -2.29
N ASN A 35 15.77 5.89 -3.18
CA ASN A 35 16.63 6.53 -4.17
C ASN A 35 16.08 7.94 -4.45
N GLU A 36 16.67 8.66 -5.40
CA GLU A 36 16.29 10.04 -5.72
C GLU A 36 14.83 10.22 -6.13
N ASN A 37 14.19 9.15 -6.65
CA ASN A 37 12.82 9.17 -7.20
C ASN A 37 11.83 8.34 -6.37
N LEU A 38 12.25 7.64 -5.33
CA LEU A 38 11.40 6.74 -4.56
C LEU A 38 11.48 7.03 -3.06
N LEU A 39 10.35 7.46 -2.49
CA LEU A 39 10.17 7.70 -1.06
C LEU A 39 9.33 6.55 -0.46
N ALA A 40 9.74 6.05 0.69
CA ALA A 40 9.09 4.94 1.39
C ALA A 40 8.62 5.36 2.78
N PHE A 41 7.47 4.82 3.18
CA PHE A 41 6.88 4.96 4.50
C PHE A 41 6.65 3.58 5.11
N LYS A 42 6.93 3.44 6.40
CA LYS A 42 6.65 2.23 7.17
C LYS A 42 5.74 2.58 8.35
N GLY A 43 4.45 2.65 8.05
CA GLY A 43 3.38 2.73 9.05
C GLY A 43 2.90 1.34 9.50
N ILE A 44 1.58 1.18 9.67
CA ILE A 44 0.95 -0.14 9.85
C ILE A 44 1.24 -0.99 8.61
N ALA A 45 0.93 -0.45 7.42
CA ALA A 45 1.38 -0.98 6.14
C ALA A 45 2.54 -0.15 5.57
N GLY A 46 3.29 -0.72 4.66
CA GLY A 46 4.21 0.00 3.80
C GLY A 46 3.45 0.68 2.67
N PHE A 47 3.78 1.93 2.38
CA PHE A 47 3.33 2.59 1.16
C PHE A 47 4.45 3.49 0.63
N TYR A 48 4.37 3.84 -0.65
CA TYR A 48 5.51 4.40 -1.33
C TYR A 48 5.09 5.47 -2.33
N VAL A 49 6.01 6.36 -2.67
CA VAL A 49 5.77 7.43 -3.64
C VAL A 49 6.87 7.40 -4.67
N LEU A 50 6.49 7.23 -5.94
CA LEU A 50 7.40 7.32 -7.07
C LEU A 50 7.24 8.68 -7.76
N ASP A 51 8.34 9.43 -7.89
CA ASP A 51 8.43 10.61 -8.73
C ASP A 51 8.84 10.19 -10.14
N THR A 52 7.94 10.35 -11.09
CA THR A 52 8.18 10.00 -12.50
C THR A 52 8.85 11.13 -13.31
N GLY A 53 9.17 12.25 -12.67
CA GLY A 53 9.60 13.48 -13.35
C GLY A 53 8.45 14.25 -14.03
N ASN A 54 7.25 13.63 -14.11
CA ASN A 54 6.03 14.25 -14.67
C ASN A 54 4.89 14.29 -13.63
N GLY A 55 5.20 14.00 -12.40
CA GLY A 55 4.30 13.96 -11.25
C GLY A 55 4.49 12.70 -10.43
N LEU A 56 3.85 12.67 -9.29
CA LEU A 56 3.95 11.61 -8.31
C LEU A 56 2.93 10.51 -8.56
N VAL A 57 3.29 9.28 -8.21
CA VAL A 57 2.38 8.14 -8.14
C VAL A 57 2.48 7.51 -6.76
N LEU A 58 1.36 7.39 -6.04
CA LEU A 58 1.26 6.63 -4.79
C LEU A 58 1.12 5.14 -5.10
N LEU A 59 1.99 4.34 -4.49
CA LEU A 59 2.01 2.88 -4.53
C LEU A 59 1.55 2.37 -3.16
N ASP A 60 0.29 1.99 -3.05
CA ASP A 60 -0.52 1.99 -1.84
C ASP A 60 -0.63 3.38 -1.18
N THR A 61 -1.45 3.53 -0.16
CA THR A 61 -1.73 4.87 0.36
C THR A 61 -1.84 4.94 1.89
N GLY A 62 -1.41 3.89 2.57
CA GLY A 62 -1.31 3.88 4.02
C GLY A 62 -2.64 3.90 4.78
N SER A 63 -2.54 3.92 6.10
CA SER A 63 -3.67 3.99 7.03
C SER A 63 -4.05 5.43 7.36
N ILE A 64 -5.24 5.61 7.93
CA ILE A 64 -5.67 6.92 8.43
C ILE A 64 -4.72 7.51 9.49
N LEU A 65 -3.92 6.67 10.16
CA LEU A 65 -2.97 7.11 11.17
C LEU A 65 -1.70 7.73 10.56
N ASP A 66 -1.43 7.44 9.29
CA ASP A 66 -0.20 7.86 8.60
C ASP A 66 -0.41 9.08 7.69
N VAL A 67 -1.66 9.38 7.33
CA VAL A 67 -2.02 10.31 6.24
C VAL A 67 -1.43 11.72 6.41
N ASP A 68 -1.54 12.31 7.61
CA ASP A 68 -1.12 13.68 7.85
C ASP A 68 0.39 13.83 7.69
N ARG A 69 1.14 12.95 8.35
CA ARG A 69 2.59 12.92 8.28
C ARG A 69 3.10 12.59 6.88
N ALA A 70 2.47 11.61 6.23
CA ALA A 70 2.85 11.23 4.88
C ALA A 70 2.69 12.38 3.89
N PHE A 71 1.59 13.11 3.98
CA PHE A 71 1.35 14.28 3.15
C PHE A 71 2.43 15.36 3.37
N GLU A 72 2.75 15.66 4.64
CA GLU A 72 3.78 16.64 4.99
C GLU A 72 5.17 16.22 4.47
N ASP A 73 5.57 14.97 4.68
CA ASP A 73 6.85 14.45 4.23
C ASP A 73 6.97 14.46 2.69
N ILE A 74 5.89 14.07 1.98
CA ILE A 74 5.86 14.12 0.51
C ILE A 74 6.00 15.55 0.01
N ARG A 75 5.34 16.52 0.65
CA ARG A 75 5.45 17.94 0.27
C ARG A 75 6.80 18.56 0.61
N ASN A 76 7.44 18.12 1.69
CA ASN A 76 8.82 18.49 1.99
C ASN A 76 9.80 17.93 0.94
N TRP A 77 9.57 16.70 0.47
CA TRP A 77 10.40 16.05 -0.54
C TRP A 77 10.17 16.61 -1.95
N ARG A 78 8.90 16.81 -2.32
CA ARG A 78 8.48 17.31 -3.65
C ARG A 78 7.37 18.36 -3.51
N PRO A 79 7.72 19.63 -3.19
CA PRO A 79 6.73 20.66 -2.84
C PRO A 79 5.70 20.94 -3.93
N ASP A 80 6.12 20.96 -5.19
CA ASP A 80 5.29 21.44 -6.31
C ASP A 80 4.79 20.30 -7.23
N ALA A 81 5.31 19.08 -7.07
CA ALA A 81 4.98 17.96 -7.94
C ALA A 81 3.55 17.49 -7.71
N PRO A 82 2.66 17.53 -8.73
CA PRO A 82 1.28 17.09 -8.57
C PRO A 82 1.23 15.58 -8.39
N LEU A 83 0.34 15.09 -7.52
CA LEU A 83 -0.02 13.69 -7.53
C LEU A 83 -0.86 13.39 -8.76
N LYS A 84 -0.44 12.47 -9.62
CA LYS A 84 -1.11 12.11 -10.87
C LYS A 84 -1.93 10.84 -10.76
N ALA A 85 -1.45 9.88 -9.98
CA ALA A 85 -2.14 8.61 -9.81
C ALA A 85 -1.89 8.01 -8.43
N ALA A 86 -2.78 7.11 -8.04
CA ALA A 86 -2.60 6.22 -6.90
C ALA A 86 -3.06 4.82 -7.26
N ILE A 87 -2.40 3.81 -6.71
CA ILE A 87 -2.76 2.40 -6.87
C ILE A 87 -3.14 1.89 -5.48
N TYR A 88 -4.38 1.39 -5.32
CA TYR A 88 -4.78 0.61 -4.16
C TYR A 88 -4.53 -0.85 -4.46
N THR A 89 -3.69 -1.51 -3.67
CA THR A 89 -3.46 -2.95 -3.85
C THR A 89 -4.67 -3.78 -3.47
N HIS A 90 -5.39 -3.40 -2.43
CA HIS A 90 -6.64 -4.03 -1.98
C HIS A 90 -7.38 -3.13 -0.97
N HIS A 91 -8.56 -3.58 -0.51
CA HIS A 91 -9.49 -2.76 0.29
C HIS A 91 -9.15 -2.57 1.76
N HIS A 92 -8.13 -3.22 2.32
CA HIS A 92 -7.84 -3.11 3.75
C HIS A 92 -7.55 -1.67 4.16
N VAL A 93 -7.96 -1.32 5.39
CA VAL A 93 -7.97 0.05 5.92
C VAL A 93 -6.57 0.63 6.20
N ASP A 94 -5.55 -0.15 6.04
CA ASP A 94 -4.15 0.29 6.14
C ASP A 94 -3.49 0.58 4.79
N HIS A 95 -4.26 0.51 3.68
CA HIS A 95 -3.75 0.73 2.32
C HIS A 95 -4.45 1.84 1.52
N VAL A 96 -5.51 2.52 2.05
CA VAL A 96 -6.45 3.24 1.18
C VAL A 96 -6.78 4.69 1.58
N PHE A 97 -6.00 5.37 2.44
CA PHE A 97 -6.47 6.64 3.00
C PHE A 97 -5.74 7.93 2.58
N ALA A 98 -4.51 7.92 2.07
CA ALA A 98 -3.80 9.17 1.83
C ALA A 98 -4.32 10.02 0.67
N VAL A 99 -5.03 9.45 -0.31
CA VAL A 99 -5.40 10.14 -1.55
C VAL A 99 -6.29 11.36 -1.32
N GLU A 100 -7.23 11.30 -0.37
CA GLU A 100 -8.21 12.37 -0.13
C GLU A 100 -7.54 13.72 0.20
N LYS A 101 -6.38 13.71 0.88
CA LYS A 101 -5.61 14.93 1.12
C LYS A 101 -5.08 15.56 -0.16
N PHE A 102 -4.65 14.74 -1.10
CA PHE A 102 -4.18 15.21 -2.40
C PHE A 102 -5.33 15.66 -3.30
N ASP A 103 -6.53 15.07 -3.18
CA ASP A 103 -7.75 15.57 -3.83
C ASP A 103 -8.06 16.99 -3.35
N HIS A 104 -8.03 17.23 -2.03
CA HIS A 104 -8.27 18.55 -1.44
C HIS A 104 -7.21 19.58 -1.87
N GLU A 105 -5.95 19.16 -1.92
CA GLU A 105 -4.87 20.02 -2.42
C GLU A 105 -5.09 20.38 -3.90
N ALA A 106 -5.39 19.39 -4.75
CA ALA A 106 -5.65 19.61 -6.17
C ALA A 106 -6.79 20.60 -6.38
N ASP A 107 -7.89 20.43 -5.66
CA ASP A 107 -9.03 21.35 -5.68
C ASP A 107 -8.62 22.77 -5.28
N SER A 108 -7.86 22.92 -4.19
CA SER A 108 -7.41 24.21 -3.68
C SER A 108 -6.51 24.96 -4.65
N LEU A 109 -5.75 24.20 -5.46
CA LEU A 109 -4.82 24.72 -6.46
C LEU A 109 -5.44 24.79 -7.87
N ASN A 110 -6.72 24.44 -8.01
CA ASN A 110 -7.43 24.34 -9.30
C ASN A 110 -6.67 23.45 -10.31
N ARG A 111 -6.20 22.29 -9.84
CA ARG A 111 -5.53 21.24 -10.60
C ARG A 111 -6.42 20.00 -10.73
N ASP A 112 -6.13 19.15 -11.71
CA ASP A 112 -6.79 17.84 -11.82
C ASP A 112 -6.47 16.99 -10.59
N ARG A 113 -7.48 16.29 -10.06
CA ARG A 113 -7.30 15.30 -9.00
C ARG A 113 -6.55 14.09 -9.52
N PRO A 114 -5.80 13.36 -8.65
CA PRO A 114 -5.17 12.11 -9.03
C PRO A 114 -6.18 11.05 -9.45
N ILE A 115 -5.81 10.21 -10.42
CA ILE A 115 -6.60 9.06 -10.83
C ILE A 115 -6.26 7.88 -9.92
N VAL A 116 -7.26 7.29 -9.30
CA VAL A 116 -7.11 6.11 -8.44
C VAL A 116 -7.45 4.83 -9.19
N TYR A 117 -6.49 3.91 -9.25
CA TYR A 117 -6.64 2.59 -9.84
C TYR A 117 -6.81 1.55 -8.73
N ALA A 118 -7.78 0.65 -8.89
CA ALA A 118 -7.98 -0.46 -7.98
C ALA A 118 -8.67 -1.63 -8.68
N HIS A 119 -8.62 -2.80 -8.07
CA HIS A 119 -9.37 -3.96 -8.56
C HIS A 119 -10.87 -3.69 -8.59
N LYS A 120 -11.58 -4.26 -9.58
CA LYS A 120 -13.03 -4.01 -9.78
C LYS A 120 -13.92 -4.34 -8.59
N LEU A 121 -13.52 -5.26 -7.71
CA LEU A 121 -14.29 -5.65 -6.52
C LEU A 121 -14.07 -4.73 -5.33
N LEU A 122 -13.10 -3.85 -5.35
CA LEU A 122 -12.77 -2.99 -4.21
C LEU A 122 -13.93 -2.11 -3.75
N PRO A 123 -14.75 -1.48 -4.62
CA PRO A 123 -15.90 -0.69 -4.19
C PRO A 123 -16.91 -1.49 -3.35
N ASP A 124 -17.17 -2.73 -3.69
CA ASP A 124 -18.09 -3.60 -2.95
C ASP A 124 -17.59 -3.85 -1.51
N HIS A 125 -16.27 -3.93 -1.33
CA HIS A 125 -15.66 -4.06 -0.02
C HIS A 125 -15.75 -2.77 0.81
N PHE A 126 -15.59 -1.60 0.20
CA PHE A 126 -15.83 -0.33 0.87
C PHE A 126 -17.29 -0.20 1.32
N ASP A 127 -18.24 -0.56 0.47
CA ASP A 127 -19.65 -0.58 0.82
C ASP A 127 -19.97 -1.57 1.95
N ARG A 128 -19.30 -2.72 1.95
CA ARG A 128 -19.40 -3.68 3.05
C ARG A 128 -18.85 -3.08 4.34
N TYR A 129 -17.70 -2.40 4.32
CA TYR A 129 -17.11 -1.78 5.50
C TYR A 129 -18.01 -0.69 6.09
N LYS A 130 -18.63 0.15 5.26
CA LYS A 130 -19.64 1.12 5.72
C LYS A 130 -20.81 0.44 6.42
N LYS A 131 -21.36 -0.62 5.82
CA LYS A 131 -22.49 -1.39 6.38
C LYS A 131 -22.12 -2.11 7.68
N THR A 132 -20.88 -2.51 7.85
CA THR A 132 -20.40 -3.32 8.98
C THR A 132 -19.44 -2.55 9.91
N LEU A 133 -19.44 -1.23 9.87
CA LEU A 133 -18.47 -0.37 10.57
C LEU A 133 -18.30 -0.72 12.05
N GLY A 134 -19.40 -0.85 12.79
CA GLY A 134 -19.37 -1.20 14.21
C GLY A 134 -18.76 -2.59 14.47
N TRP A 135 -19.07 -3.55 13.63
CA TRP A 135 -18.50 -4.90 13.70
C TRP A 135 -16.99 -4.87 13.40
N ASN A 136 -16.58 -4.24 12.29
CA ASN A 136 -15.17 -4.12 11.93
C ASN A 136 -14.37 -3.42 13.03
N THR A 137 -14.88 -2.32 13.56
CA THR A 137 -14.26 -1.60 14.67
C THR A 137 -14.06 -2.50 15.88
N ALA A 138 -15.09 -3.25 16.29
CA ALA A 138 -15.03 -4.15 17.45
C ALA A 138 -14.01 -5.29 17.25
N ILE A 139 -13.98 -5.90 16.06
CA ILE A 139 -13.05 -7.00 15.73
C ILE A 139 -11.60 -6.47 15.69
N ASN A 140 -11.36 -5.35 15.00
CA ASN A 140 -10.02 -4.79 14.88
C ASN A 140 -9.48 -4.29 16.23
N ARG A 141 -10.31 -3.66 17.07
CA ARG A 141 -9.92 -3.30 18.43
C ARG A 141 -9.41 -4.50 19.22
N ARG A 142 -10.06 -5.65 19.09
CA ARG A 142 -9.62 -6.91 19.75
C ARG A 142 -8.37 -7.47 19.10
N GLN A 143 -8.33 -7.53 17.77
CA GLN A 143 -7.23 -8.14 17.02
C GLN A 143 -5.90 -7.40 17.22
N PHE A 144 -5.95 -6.06 17.21
CA PHE A 144 -4.77 -5.19 17.32
C PHE A 144 -4.58 -4.61 18.73
N ALA A 145 -5.32 -5.09 19.72
CA ALA A 145 -5.26 -4.61 21.10
C ALA A 145 -5.40 -3.07 21.21
N ILE A 146 -6.24 -2.45 20.36
CA ILE A 146 -6.46 -1.00 20.37
C ILE A 146 -7.25 -0.61 21.62
N ASN A 147 -6.56 -0.07 22.62
CA ASN A 147 -7.15 0.33 23.88
C ASN A 147 -7.55 1.83 23.89
N VAL A 148 -8.26 2.25 22.86
CA VAL A 148 -8.80 3.59 22.72
C VAL A 148 -10.33 3.48 22.69
N PRO A 149 -11.06 3.91 23.74
CA PRO A 149 -12.50 3.69 23.85
C PRO A 149 -13.33 4.24 22.70
N GLN A 150 -12.95 5.40 22.16
CA GLN A 150 -13.64 6.12 21.07
C GLN A 150 -13.12 5.73 19.68
N PHE A 151 -12.17 4.80 19.58
CA PHE A 151 -11.64 4.41 18.27
C PHE A 151 -12.75 3.81 17.41
N SER A 152 -12.87 4.32 16.21
CA SER A 152 -13.66 3.76 15.11
C SER A 152 -12.90 3.98 13.82
N TRP A 153 -13.00 3.05 12.91
CA TRP A 153 -12.54 3.29 11.55
C TRP A 153 -13.38 4.38 10.88
N PRO A 154 -12.84 5.14 9.91
CA PRO A 154 -13.64 6.04 9.09
C PRO A 154 -14.76 5.30 8.36
N ASP A 155 -15.86 6.00 8.09
CA ASP A 155 -16.99 5.53 7.29
C ASP A 155 -16.99 6.11 5.86
N SER A 156 -15.97 6.93 5.57
CA SER A 156 -15.73 7.53 4.26
C SER A 156 -14.49 6.93 3.62
N TYR A 157 -14.56 6.68 2.33
CA TYR A 157 -13.48 6.12 1.51
C TYR A 157 -13.41 6.88 0.19
N ARG A 158 -12.20 7.16 -0.30
CA ARG A 158 -11.98 7.64 -1.66
C ARG A 158 -12.11 6.46 -2.62
N TYR A 159 -13.25 6.38 -3.33
CA TYR A 159 -13.49 5.32 -4.32
C TYR A 159 -12.55 5.45 -5.52
N PRO A 160 -12.14 4.34 -6.14
CA PRO A 160 -11.31 4.38 -7.33
C PRO A 160 -12.03 4.97 -8.52
N ASP A 161 -11.26 5.60 -9.44
CA ASP A 161 -11.76 6.14 -10.69
C ASP A 161 -11.72 5.10 -11.81
N ILE A 162 -10.69 4.25 -11.80
CA ILE A 162 -10.48 3.18 -12.79
C ILE A 162 -10.52 1.83 -12.11
N LEU A 163 -11.47 1.01 -12.55
CA LEU A 163 -11.66 -0.35 -12.07
C LEU A 163 -10.93 -1.35 -12.97
N VAL A 164 -9.94 -2.03 -12.40
CA VAL A 164 -9.09 -3.00 -13.11
C VAL A 164 -9.69 -4.40 -12.97
N ASP A 165 -10.12 -4.97 -14.08
CA ASP A 165 -10.68 -6.34 -14.16
C ASP A 165 -9.69 -7.33 -14.76
N GLU A 166 -8.93 -6.89 -15.76
CA GLU A 166 -7.91 -7.66 -16.46
C GLU A 166 -6.58 -6.92 -16.39
N LYS A 167 -5.48 -7.59 -16.74
CA LYS A 167 -4.16 -6.96 -16.83
C LYS A 167 -4.22 -5.75 -17.74
N MET A 168 -3.74 -4.61 -17.24
CA MET A 168 -3.67 -3.37 -18.01
C MET A 168 -2.41 -2.58 -17.65
N SER A 169 -2.13 -1.52 -18.40
CA SER A 169 -1.12 -0.54 -18.03
C SER A 169 -1.63 0.89 -18.16
N PHE A 170 -0.96 1.80 -17.46
CA PHE A 170 -1.10 3.24 -17.65
C PHE A 170 0.27 3.90 -17.57
N LYS A 171 0.36 5.17 -18.00
CA LYS A 171 1.60 5.94 -17.97
C LYS A 171 1.43 7.26 -17.23
N VAL A 172 2.52 7.63 -16.52
CA VAL A 172 2.72 9.01 -16.04
C VAL A 172 4.06 9.46 -16.60
N GLY A 173 4.03 10.40 -17.55
CA GLY A 173 5.19 10.70 -18.38
C GLY A 173 5.63 9.48 -19.18
N GLU A 174 6.91 9.15 -19.10
CA GLU A 174 7.48 7.97 -19.78
C GLU A 174 7.42 6.69 -18.93
N THR A 175 7.11 6.80 -17.63
CA THR A 175 7.04 5.65 -16.72
C THR A 175 5.74 4.89 -16.90
N GLU A 176 5.83 3.60 -17.19
CA GLU A 176 4.69 2.71 -17.37
C GLU A 176 4.47 1.79 -16.18
N PHE A 177 3.23 1.70 -15.73
CA PHE A 177 2.77 0.91 -14.60
C PHE A 177 1.91 -0.23 -15.11
N PHE A 178 2.36 -1.47 -14.95
CA PHE A 178 1.59 -2.66 -15.28
C PHE A 178 0.80 -3.10 -14.07
N LEU A 179 -0.52 -3.16 -14.20
CA LEU A 179 -1.46 -3.55 -13.16
C LEU A 179 -1.99 -4.96 -13.43
N ASN A 180 -1.92 -5.80 -12.41
CA ASN A 180 -2.24 -7.22 -12.52
C ASN A 180 -3.23 -7.61 -11.41
N PRO A 181 -4.51 -7.84 -11.75
CA PRO A 181 -5.47 -8.40 -10.81
C PRO A 181 -5.06 -9.79 -10.32
N ALA A 182 -5.26 -10.04 -9.04
CA ALA A 182 -4.97 -11.32 -8.43
C ALA A 182 -5.94 -11.60 -7.28
N ARG A 183 -5.91 -12.83 -6.76
CA ARG A 183 -6.54 -13.21 -5.49
C ARG A 183 -5.49 -13.84 -4.60
N GLY A 184 -5.54 -13.52 -3.33
CA GLY A 184 -4.59 -14.04 -2.35
C GLY A 184 -5.13 -13.88 -0.95
N GLU A 185 -4.66 -12.90 -0.22
CA GLU A 185 -5.23 -12.52 1.06
C GLU A 185 -6.70 -12.10 0.92
N THR A 186 -7.00 -11.35 -0.12
CA THR A 186 -8.34 -10.89 -0.50
C THR A 186 -8.65 -11.28 -1.94
N ASP A 187 -9.89 -11.11 -2.37
CA ASP A 187 -10.34 -11.39 -3.75
C ASP A 187 -10.22 -10.17 -4.68
N ASP A 188 -9.91 -9.01 -4.13
CA ASP A 188 -9.77 -7.73 -4.80
C ASP A 188 -8.32 -7.24 -4.90
N HIS A 189 -7.37 -8.18 -4.92
CA HIS A 189 -5.96 -7.80 -4.92
C HIS A 189 -5.49 -7.32 -6.30
N LEU A 190 -4.64 -6.29 -6.29
CA LEU A 190 -3.98 -5.72 -7.45
C LEU A 190 -2.49 -5.55 -7.12
N TRP A 191 -1.62 -6.13 -7.94
CA TRP A 191 -0.19 -5.89 -7.83
C TRP A 191 0.33 -5.12 -9.04
N ALA A 192 1.40 -4.36 -8.86
CA ALA A 192 1.96 -3.54 -9.93
C ALA A 192 3.43 -3.84 -10.17
N TYR A 193 3.85 -3.69 -11.43
CA TYR A 193 5.24 -3.75 -11.86
C TYR A 193 5.60 -2.52 -12.71
N ILE A 194 6.74 -1.93 -12.42
CA ILE A 194 7.26 -0.74 -13.09
C ILE A 194 8.61 -1.12 -13.71
N PRO A 195 8.63 -1.55 -15.00
CA PRO A 195 9.83 -2.13 -15.64
C PRO A 195 11.02 -1.17 -15.71
N GLN A 196 10.76 0.11 -15.97
CA GLN A 196 11.80 1.13 -16.10
C GLN A 196 12.59 1.31 -14.81
N GLU A 197 11.93 1.14 -13.68
CA GLU A 197 12.49 1.27 -12.33
C GLU A 197 12.82 -0.09 -11.71
N LYS A 198 12.44 -1.21 -12.38
CA LYS A 198 12.51 -2.59 -11.84
C LYS A 198 11.86 -2.73 -10.47
N ILE A 199 10.78 -1.99 -10.25
CA ILE A 199 10.03 -1.97 -9.01
C ILE A 199 8.85 -2.93 -9.09
N LEU A 200 8.70 -3.77 -8.06
CA LEU A 200 7.53 -4.60 -7.82
C LEU A 200 6.78 -4.12 -6.58
N LEU A 201 5.47 -3.84 -6.72
CA LEU A 201 4.53 -3.60 -5.64
C LEU A 201 3.61 -4.81 -5.49
N PRO A 202 3.91 -5.79 -4.65
CA PRO A 202 3.08 -6.98 -4.48
C PRO A 202 1.86 -6.74 -3.58
N GLY A 203 1.80 -5.62 -2.83
CA GLY A 203 0.87 -5.44 -1.74
C GLY A 203 1.00 -6.58 -0.72
N ASP A 204 -0.12 -7.02 -0.14
CA ASP A 204 -0.14 -8.11 0.84
C ASP A 204 -0.04 -9.52 0.23
N LEU A 205 0.17 -9.62 -1.09
CA LEU A 205 0.62 -10.90 -1.67
C LEU A 205 2.02 -11.27 -1.20
N PHE A 206 2.83 -10.30 -0.76
CA PHE A 206 4.07 -10.55 -0.05
C PHE A 206 4.15 -9.72 1.23
N ILE A 207 4.25 -10.39 2.36
CA ILE A 207 4.51 -9.79 3.68
C ILE A 207 5.66 -10.54 4.34
N TRP A 208 6.38 -9.88 5.26
CA TRP A 208 7.48 -10.49 6.02
C TRP A 208 6.98 -11.43 7.13
N ALA A 209 5.99 -12.25 6.82
CA ALA A 209 5.44 -13.25 7.71
C ALA A 209 4.92 -14.44 6.92
N VAL A 210 4.73 -15.57 7.60
CA VAL A 210 4.09 -16.72 6.97
C VAL A 210 2.65 -16.37 6.59
N PRO A 211 2.24 -16.56 5.33
CA PRO A 211 0.90 -16.25 4.90
C PRO A 211 -0.15 -17.01 5.70
N ASN A 212 -1.14 -16.28 6.21
CA ASN A 212 -2.29 -16.91 6.87
C ASN A 212 -3.31 -17.35 5.81
N GLY A 213 -3.46 -18.65 5.61
CA GLY A 213 -4.41 -19.22 4.66
C GLY A 213 -5.91 -19.05 5.02
N GLY A 214 -6.19 -18.38 6.12
CA GLY A 214 -7.52 -18.13 6.65
C GLY A 214 -7.74 -18.82 8.00
N ASN A 215 -8.77 -18.39 8.69
CA ASN A 215 -9.21 -18.95 9.97
C ASN A 215 -10.74 -18.80 10.13
N PRO A 216 -11.37 -19.38 11.17
CA PRO A 216 -12.82 -19.32 11.35
C PRO A 216 -13.42 -17.91 11.45
N GLN A 217 -12.60 -16.88 11.72
CA GLN A 217 -13.05 -15.50 11.87
C GLN A 217 -12.82 -14.66 10.61
N LYS A 218 -12.09 -15.20 9.63
CA LYS A 218 -11.77 -14.51 8.38
C LYS A 218 -12.23 -15.30 7.19
N VAL A 219 -12.60 -14.60 6.12
CA VAL A 219 -12.91 -15.21 4.83
C VAL A 219 -11.74 -16.10 4.40
N GLN A 220 -12.04 -17.24 3.81
CA GLN A 220 -11.04 -18.15 3.26
C GLN A 220 -10.19 -17.39 2.21
N ARG A 221 -8.87 -17.54 2.31
CA ARG A 221 -7.94 -16.96 1.37
C ARG A 221 -7.67 -17.86 0.18
N TYR A 222 -7.23 -17.29 -0.90
CA TYR A 222 -7.11 -17.93 -2.22
C TYR A 222 -5.71 -18.47 -2.46
N ILE A 223 -5.29 -19.46 -1.69
CA ILE A 223 -3.88 -19.93 -1.64
C ILE A 223 -3.35 -20.35 -3.02
N SER A 224 -4.15 -21.03 -3.85
CA SER A 224 -3.74 -21.47 -5.18
C SER A 224 -3.46 -20.30 -6.12
N ASP A 225 -4.36 -19.30 -6.12
CA ASP A 225 -4.25 -18.10 -6.94
C ASP A 225 -3.10 -17.23 -6.44
N TRP A 226 -2.95 -17.15 -5.11
CA TRP A 226 -1.84 -16.45 -4.46
C TRP A 226 -0.49 -17.03 -4.91
N ALA A 227 -0.34 -18.34 -4.86
CA ALA A 227 0.87 -19.01 -5.33
C ALA A 227 1.13 -18.78 -6.82
N THR A 228 0.08 -18.66 -7.64
CA THR A 228 0.21 -18.34 -9.07
C THR A 228 0.73 -16.93 -9.26
N ALA A 229 0.16 -15.94 -8.58
CA ALA A 229 0.62 -14.56 -8.64
C ALA A 229 2.09 -14.42 -8.21
N LEU A 230 2.49 -15.06 -7.10
CA LEU A 230 3.88 -15.04 -6.66
C LEU A 230 4.86 -15.67 -7.68
N ARG A 231 4.44 -16.73 -8.37
CA ARG A 231 5.26 -17.31 -9.45
C ARG A 231 5.38 -16.39 -10.68
N GLU A 232 4.31 -15.65 -11.01
CA GLU A 232 4.38 -14.63 -12.06
C GLU A 232 5.37 -13.54 -11.67
N MET A 233 5.29 -13.02 -10.46
CA MET A 233 6.21 -12.00 -9.93
C MET A 233 7.68 -12.48 -9.93
N ALA A 234 7.92 -13.73 -9.54
CA ALA A 234 9.27 -14.30 -9.47
C ALA A 234 9.96 -14.43 -10.84
N ASN A 235 9.23 -14.30 -11.95
CA ASN A 235 9.79 -14.32 -13.30
C ASN A 235 10.09 -12.93 -13.86
N LEU A 236 9.85 -11.85 -13.07
CA LEU A 236 10.12 -10.48 -13.47
C LEU A 236 11.56 -10.08 -13.13
N ASP A 237 12.10 -9.11 -13.88
CA ASP A 237 13.39 -8.48 -13.59
C ASP A 237 13.20 -7.40 -12.52
N VAL A 238 13.22 -7.81 -11.25
CA VAL A 238 12.96 -6.95 -10.09
C VAL A 238 14.26 -6.64 -9.36
N GLU A 239 14.53 -5.37 -9.11
CA GLU A 239 15.62 -4.90 -8.25
C GLU A 239 15.11 -4.37 -6.91
N ILE A 240 13.88 -3.83 -6.88
CA ILE A 240 13.26 -3.29 -5.67
C ILE A 240 11.87 -3.90 -5.50
N MET A 241 11.64 -4.59 -4.39
CA MET A 241 10.32 -5.05 -4.01
C MET A 241 9.79 -4.25 -2.82
N LEU A 242 8.57 -3.75 -2.95
CA LEU A 242 7.89 -2.86 -2.01
C LEU A 242 6.70 -3.60 -1.38
N PRO A 243 6.91 -4.38 -0.30
CA PRO A 243 5.85 -5.22 0.28
C PRO A 243 4.78 -4.40 0.99
N GLY A 244 3.57 -4.94 1.11
CA GLY A 244 2.50 -4.32 1.89
C GLY A 244 2.84 -4.25 3.38
N HIS A 245 3.45 -5.30 3.94
CA HIS A 245 3.98 -5.30 5.30
C HIS A 245 5.41 -5.85 5.33
N GLY A 246 6.28 -5.13 6.01
CA GLY A 246 7.69 -5.46 6.13
C GLY A 246 8.59 -4.34 5.64
N TYR A 247 9.85 -4.67 5.43
CA TYR A 247 10.83 -3.75 4.87
C TYR A 247 10.94 -3.92 3.35
N PRO A 248 11.24 -2.86 2.59
CA PRO A 248 11.62 -2.99 1.19
C PRO A 248 12.75 -4.01 1.01
N MET A 249 12.80 -4.69 -0.13
CA MET A 249 13.86 -5.64 -0.48
C MET A 249 14.61 -5.13 -1.72
N PHE A 250 15.95 -5.32 -1.72
CA PHE A 250 16.89 -4.81 -2.72
C PHE A 250 17.78 -5.91 -3.26
#